data_d533619cc5272fb7e6117019ef1787af
#
_entry.id   d533619cc5272fb7e6117019ef1787af
#
_cell.length_a   1.000
_cell.length_b   1.000
_cell.length_c   1.000
_cell.angle_alpha   90.00
_cell.angle_beta   90.00
_cell.angle_gamma   90.00
#
_symmetry.space_group_name_H-M   'P 1'
#
loop_
_entity.id
_entity.type
_entity.pdbx_description
1 polymer ?
#
loop_
_entity_poly.entity_id
_entity_poly.type
_entity_poly.pdbx_seq_one_letter_code
_entity_poly.pdbx_strand_id
1 'polypeptide(L)'
;MKKLLALVLALVFALSLTAMAEEPAVMTYADYAAADVDSPVVVDTYVQAKQSWWDNKATVYTQDADGAYFCYDMACSEEDYALLVPGTKIRVTGYKGEWSGEVEIMDATFEILDDGDAYIAEPLDVTELLGTDALIDHQNQFVSFTGMTVEAYDETGAAFAYKNEADKTDDLYFKVSYNGQTYDFCVEYYLCGSDTDVYKAVENLKVGDVVD
;
A
#
# COMPACT_ATOMS: atom_id res chain seq x y z
N MET A 1 55.33 -8.29 -63.13
CA MET A 1 53.98 -7.79 -62.95
C MET A 1 53.50 -8.22 -61.55
N LYS A 2 53.65 -7.34 -60.60
CA LYS A 2 53.23 -7.61 -59.21
C LYS A 2 51.82 -7.07 -59.03
N LYS A 3 50.88 -7.96 -58.80
CA LYS A 3 49.50 -7.56 -58.43
C LYS A 3 49.46 -7.23 -56.97
N LEU A 4 49.23 -5.96 -56.64
CA LEU A 4 49.00 -5.50 -55.31
C LEU A 4 47.56 -5.87 -54.91
N LEU A 5 47.45 -6.81 -53.97
CA LEU A 5 46.15 -7.16 -53.38
C LEU A 5 45.92 -6.19 -52.24
N ALA A 6 45.10 -5.18 -52.46
CA ALA A 6 44.65 -4.26 -51.41
C ALA A 6 43.60 -5.00 -50.57
N LEU A 7 43.97 -5.41 -49.38
CA LEU A 7 43.04 -5.95 -48.39
C LEU A 7 42.37 -4.76 -47.72
N VAL A 8 41.15 -4.45 -48.16
CA VAL A 8 40.28 -3.48 -47.44
C VAL A 8 39.73 -4.19 -46.23
N LEU A 9 40.37 -3.91 -45.08
CA LEU A 9 39.87 -4.33 -43.79
C LEU A 9 38.70 -3.41 -43.44
N ALA A 10 37.48 -3.83 -43.80
CA ALA A 10 36.26 -3.16 -43.33
C ALA A 10 36.15 -3.43 -41.82
N LEU A 11 36.58 -2.46 -41.02
CA LEU A 11 36.36 -2.45 -39.60
C LEU A 11 34.87 -2.12 -39.39
N VAL A 12 34.06 -3.17 -39.31
CA VAL A 12 32.68 -3.02 -38.84
C VAL A 12 32.75 -2.74 -37.35
N PHE A 13 32.77 -1.47 -37.01
CA PHE A 13 32.38 -1.03 -35.66
C PHE A 13 30.92 -1.37 -35.52
N ALA A 14 30.62 -2.56 -35.02
CA ALA A 14 29.35 -2.82 -34.40
C ALA A 14 29.28 -1.89 -33.19
N LEU A 15 28.71 -0.69 -33.39
CA LEU A 15 28.11 0.03 -32.27
C LEU A 15 27.01 -0.90 -31.74
N SER A 16 27.36 -1.69 -30.73
CA SER A 16 26.36 -2.17 -29.81
C SER A 16 25.79 -0.91 -29.12
N LEU A 17 24.74 -0.35 -29.72
CA LEU A 17 23.79 0.38 -28.95
C LEU A 17 23.25 -0.65 -27.96
N THR A 18 23.88 -0.71 -26.79
CA THR A 18 23.13 -1.09 -25.60
C THR A 18 22.02 -0.03 -25.55
N ALA A 19 20.82 -0.38 -26.02
CA ALA A 19 19.64 0.30 -25.60
C ALA A 19 19.70 0.18 -24.08
N MET A 20 20.16 1.23 -23.39
CA MET A 20 19.88 1.41 -21.99
C MET A 20 18.35 1.42 -22.00
N ALA A 21 17.74 0.38 -21.45
CA ALA A 21 16.31 0.44 -21.18
C ALA A 21 16.14 1.76 -20.41
N GLU A 22 15.44 2.70 -21.02
CA GLU A 22 15.12 3.96 -20.37
C GLU A 22 14.40 3.53 -19.09
N GLU A 23 14.93 3.92 -17.93
CA GLU A 23 14.25 3.63 -16.67
C GLU A 23 12.81 4.11 -16.82
N PRO A 24 11.81 3.30 -16.43
CA PRO A 24 10.43 3.69 -16.60
C PRO A 24 10.22 5.04 -15.89
N ALA A 25 9.59 5.98 -16.60
CA ALA A 25 9.32 7.29 -16.04
C ALA A 25 8.43 7.16 -14.81
N VAL A 26 8.72 7.96 -13.78
CA VAL A 26 7.88 8.04 -12.59
C VAL A 26 6.49 8.50 -13.00
N MET A 27 5.48 7.73 -12.60
CA MET A 27 4.08 7.97 -12.90
C MET A 27 3.48 8.99 -11.92
N THR A 28 2.55 9.79 -12.40
CA THR A 28 1.59 10.48 -11.52
C THR A 28 0.59 9.49 -10.96
N TYR A 29 -0.12 9.83 -9.87
CA TYR A 29 -1.22 8.99 -9.37
C TYR A 29 -2.28 8.72 -10.45
N ALA A 30 -2.61 9.72 -11.26
CA ALA A 30 -3.57 9.57 -12.36
C ALA A 30 -3.11 8.55 -13.41
N ASP A 31 -1.81 8.56 -13.76
CA ASP A 31 -1.24 7.58 -14.71
C ASP A 31 -1.23 6.17 -14.10
N TYR A 32 -0.87 6.04 -12.81
CA TYR A 32 -0.94 4.78 -12.07
C TYR A 32 -2.38 4.25 -12.01
N ALA A 33 -3.34 5.09 -11.65
CA ALA A 33 -4.75 4.69 -11.57
C ALA A 33 -5.28 4.21 -12.92
N ALA A 34 -4.86 4.85 -14.02
CA ALA A 34 -5.27 4.49 -15.38
C ALA A 34 -4.51 3.30 -15.98
N ALA A 35 -3.38 2.89 -15.38
CA ALA A 35 -2.59 1.77 -15.88
C ALA A 35 -3.38 0.45 -15.77
N ASP A 36 -3.18 -0.43 -16.75
CA ASP A 36 -3.78 -1.77 -16.72
C ASP A 36 -3.15 -2.63 -15.62
N VAL A 37 -3.90 -3.59 -15.09
CA VAL A 37 -3.37 -4.65 -14.21
C VAL A 37 -2.26 -5.40 -14.95
N ASP A 38 -1.24 -5.86 -14.23
CA ASP A 38 0.00 -6.48 -14.72
C ASP A 38 0.95 -5.51 -15.46
N SER A 39 0.63 -4.22 -15.53
CA SER A 39 1.54 -3.21 -16.08
C SER A 39 2.68 -2.88 -15.12
N PRO A 40 3.91 -2.66 -15.64
CA PRO A 40 5.00 -2.13 -14.84
C PRO A 40 4.68 -0.70 -14.39
N VAL A 41 4.95 -0.40 -13.14
CA VAL A 41 4.70 0.91 -12.53
C VAL A 41 5.93 1.40 -11.76
N VAL A 42 6.12 2.72 -11.77
CA VAL A 42 7.11 3.42 -10.95
C VAL A 42 6.44 4.64 -10.35
N VAL A 43 6.45 4.75 -9.03
CA VAL A 43 5.81 5.87 -8.32
C VAL A 43 6.75 6.42 -7.24
N ASP A 44 6.74 7.74 -7.05
CA ASP A 44 7.36 8.39 -5.90
C ASP A 44 6.26 8.69 -4.89
N THR A 45 6.44 8.22 -3.65
CA THR A 45 5.40 8.29 -2.62
C THR A 45 6.02 8.36 -1.23
N TYR A 46 5.20 8.48 -0.20
CA TYR A 46 5.68 8.61 1.18
C TYR A 46 5.06 7.52 2.06
N VAL A 47 5.89 6.86 2.85
CA VAL A 47 5.46 5.87 3.83
C VAL A 47 4.48 6.51 4.81
N GLN A 48 3.33 5.88 5.03
CA GLN A 48 2.36 6.27 6.05
C GLN A 48 2.30 5.25 7.17
N ALA A 49 2.31 3.96 6.81
CA ALA A 49 2.32 2.85 7.75
C ALA A 49 2.98 1.63 7.10
N LYS A 50 3.35 0.66 7.91
CA LYS A 50 3.90 -0.62 7.44
C LYS A 50 3.50 -1.73 8.38
N GLN A 51 3.29 -2.92 7.80
CA GLN A 51 3.11 -4.15 8.56
C GLN A 51 4.46 -4.65 9.11
N SER A 52 4.43 -5.62 10.01
CA SER A 52 5.61 -6.27 10.54
C SER A 52 6.49 -6.84 9.43
N TRP A 53 7.81 -6.66 9.57
CA TRP A 53 8.77 -7.27 8.66
C TRP A 53 8.76 -8.79 8.76
N TRP A 54 8.78 -9.46 7.61
CA TRP A 54 8.81 -10.91 7.53
C TRP A 54 9.52 -11.38 6.26
N ASP A 55 10.39 -12.34 6.40
CA ASP A 55 11.05 -13.07 5.29
C ASP A 55 11.64 -12.16 4.19
N ASN A 56 12.36 -11.10 4.60
CA ASN A 56 12.91 -10.07 3.70
C ASN A 56 11.85 -9.32 2.88
N LYS A 57 10.69 -9.11 3.46
CA LYS A 57 9.58 -8.38 2.86
C LYS A 57 8.93 -7.42 3.85
N ALA A 58 8.32 -6.40 3.30
CA ALA A 58 7.48 -5.46 4.03
C ALA A 58 6.24 -5.11 3.19
N THR A 59 5.08 -5.18 3.80
CA THR A 59 3.87 -4.58 3.24
C THR A 59 3.76 -3.16 3.76
N VAL A 60 3.66 -2.19 2.83
CA VAL A 60 3.78 -0.77 3.16
C VAL A 60 2.60 0.00 2.56
N TYR A 61 1.97 0.81 3.39
CA TYR A 61 0.93 1.77 3.00
C TYR A 61 1.60 3.10 2.72
N THR A 62 1.45 3.61 1.51
CA THR A 62 2.10 4.85 1.10
C THR A 62 1.09 5.81 0.50
N GLN A 63 1.33 7.10 0.63
CA GLN A 63 0.44 8.14 0.13
C GLN A 63 1.24 9.41 -0.19
N ASP A 64 0.83 10.10 -1.23
CA ASP A 64 1.24 11.46 -1.55
C ASP A 64 0.03 12.41 -1.52
N ALA A 65 0.19 13.62 -2.05
CA ALA A 65 -0.88 14.61 -2.07
C ALA A 65 -2.01 14.27 -3.06
N ASP A 66 -1.74 13.41 -4.04
CA ASP A 66 -2.64 13.10 -5.15
C ASP A 66 -3.35 11.75 -4.97
N GLY A 67 -2.76 10.82 -4.20
CA GLY A 67 -3.36 9.51 -3.96
C GLY A 67 -2.50 8.58 -3.12
N ALA A 68 -2.93 7.33 -3.01
CA ALA A 68 -2.31 6.33 -2.15
C ALA A 68 -2.04 5.02 -2.88
N TYR A 69 -1.03 4.29 -2.37
CA TYR A 69 -0.57 3.04 -2.96
C TYR A 69 -0.35 2.00 -1.86
N PHE A 70 -0.81 0.80 -2.11
CA PHE A 70 -0.56 -0.35 -1.26
C PHE A 70 0.56 -1.21 -1.90
N CYS A 71 1.70 -1.29 -1.22
CA CYS A 71 2.85 -2.06 -1.70
C CYS A 71 2.88 -3.40 -0.96
N TYR A 72 2.37 -4.45 -1.59
CA TYR A 72 2.25 -5.76 -0.98
C TYR A 72 3.57 -6.53 -1.08
N ASP A 73 4.02 -7.09 0.05
CA ASP A 73 5.18 -7.99 0.12
C ASP A 73 6.43 -7.44 -0.59
N MET A 74 6.64 -6.13 -0.51
CA MET A 74 7.76 -5.43 -1.14
C MET A 74 9.09 -5.96 -0.62
N ALA A 75 10.04 -6.27 -1.53
CA ALA A 75 11.36 -6.75 -1.15
C ALA A 75 12.07 -5.73 -0.25
N CYS A 76 12.43 -6.15 0.96
CA CYS A 76 12.92 -5.25 2.00
C CYS A 76 13.85 -5.99 2.97
N SER A 77 15.11 -5.54 3.10
CA SER A 77 15.99 -6.02 4.15
C SER A 77 15.53 -5.54 5.54
N GLU A 78 15.93 -6.23 6.60
CA GLU A 78 15.61 -5.79 7.97
C GLU A 78 16.24 -4.41 8.28
N GLU A 79 17.40 -4.10 7.70
CA GLU A 79 18.07 -2.81 7.83
C GLU A 79 17.26 -1.70 7.15
N ASP A 80 16.82 -1.92 5.91
CA ASP A 80 16.02 -0.95 5.16
C ASP A 80 14.63 -0.79 5.78
N TYR A 81 14.05 -1.88 6.31
CA TYR A 81 12.77 -1.82 7.01
C TYR A 81 12.78 -0.83 8.18
N ALA A 82 13.89 -0.74 8.91
CA ALA A 82 14.03 0.21 10.00
C ALA A 82 13.96 1.67 9.54
N LEU A 83 14.29 1.95 8.27
CA LEU A 83 14.26 3.29 7.68
C LEU A 83 12.90 3.67 7.10
N LEU A 84 12.01 2.71 6.85
CA LEU A 84 10.65 2.95 6.37
C LEU A 84 9.77 3.49 7.52
N VAL A 85 9.99 4.72 7.92
CA VAL A 85 9.17 5.40 8.94
C VAL A 85 8.17 6.36 8.30
N PRO A 86 7.05 6.70 8.96
CA PRO A 86 6.08 7.65 8.42
C PRO A 86 6.75 8.95 7.94
N GLY A 87 6.43 9.37 6.72
CA GLY A 87 6.99 10.55 6.07
C GLY A 87 8.23 10.29 5.21
N THR A 88 8.84 9.09 5.28
CA THR A 88 9.97 8.73 4.40
C THR A 88 9.52 8.69 2.95
N LYS A 89 10.20 9.46 2.08
CA LYS A 89 9.97 9.43 0.64
C LYS A 89 10.67 8.23 0.03
N ILE A 90 9.95 7.47 -0.78
CA ILE A 90 10.47 6.31 -1.50
C ILE A 90 10.02 6.34 -2.95
N ARG A 91 10.86 5.76 -3.83
CA ARG A 91 10.46 5.36 -5.17
C ARG A 91 10.18 3.88 -5.17
N VAL A 92 8.98 3.50 -5.56
CA VAL A 92 8.56 2.12 -5.68
C VAL A 92 8.51 1.72 -7.14
N THR A 93 9.11 0.59 -7.46
CA THR A 93 9.06 -0.03 -8.79
C THR A 93 8.48 -1.43 -8.66
N GLY A 94 7.46 -1.75 -9.44
CA GLY A 94 6.79 -3.05 -9.39
C GLY A 94 5.77 -3.20 -10.51
N TYR A 95 4.74 -3.99 -10.24
CA TYR A 95 3.62 -4.22 -11.17
C TYR A 95 2.31 -3.91 -10.49
N LYS A 96 1.41 -3.21 -11.20
CA LYS A 96 0.05 -3.00 -10.70
C LYS A 96 -0.68 -4.32 -10.61
N GLY A 97 -1.18 -4.65 -9.43
CA GLY A 97 -1.98 -5.83 -9.15
C GLY A 97 -3.36 -5.49 -8.65
N GLU A 98 -4.19 -6.52 -8.53
CA GLU A 98 -5.49 -6.45 -7.88
C GLU A 98 -5.75 -7.76 -7.14
N TRP A 99 -6.11 -7.66 -5.87
CA TRP A 99 -6.52 -8.79 -5.06
C TRP A 99 -7.88 -8.52 -4.41
N SER A 100 -8.90 -9.28 -4.79
CA SER A 100 -10.27 -9.14 -4.23
C SER A 100 -10.84 -7.72 -4.29
N GLY A 101 -10.43 -6.94 -5.31
CA GLY A 101 -10.85 -5.54 -5.49
C GLY A 101 -9.88 -4.51 -4.87
N GLU A 102 -8.90 -4.92 -4.08
CA GLU A 102 -7.83 -4.04 -3.64
C GLU A 102 -6.76 -3.91 -4.71
N VAL A 103 -6.45 -2.67 -5.08
CA VAL A 103 -5.39 -2.36 -6.04
C VAL A 103 -4.07 -2.25 -5.29
N GLU A 104 -3.06 -2.99 -5.75
CA GLU A 104 -1.76 -3.10 -5.08
C GLU A 104 -0.59 -2.98 -6.06
N ILE A 105 0.61 -2.75 -5.53
CA ILE A 105 1.86 -2.87 -6.28
C ILE A 105 2.54 -4.16 -5.80
N MET A 106 2.67 -5.13 -6.72
CA MET A 106 3.26 -6.45 -6.49
C MET A 106 4.69 -6.53 -7.02
N ASP A 107 5.44 -7.54 -6.55
CA ASP A 107 6.84 -7.78 -6.94
C ASP A 107 7.70 -6.51 -6.79
N ALA A 108 7.36 -5.70 -5.79
CA ALA A 108 7.89 -4.37 -5.63
C ALA A 108 9.30 -4.36 -5.01
N THR A 109 10.08 -3.40 -5.48
CA THR A 109 11.33 -2.94 -4.87
C THR A 109 11.25 -1.45 -4.60
N PHE A 110 12.15 -0.91 -3.79
CA PHE A 110 12.14 0.52 -3.51
C PHE A 110 13.53 1.11 -3.37
N GLU A 111 13.58 2.44 -3.51
CA GLU A 111 14.72 3.27 -3.19
C GLU A 111 14.26 4.38 -2.23
N ILE A 112 15.05 4.65 -1.18
CA ILE A 112 14.80 5.81 -0.31
C ILE A 112 15.32 7.05 -1.03
N LEU A 113 14.48 8.07 -1.14
CA LEU A 113 14.82 9.34 -1.77
C LEU A 113 15.13 10.39 -0.70
N ASP A 114 16.30 11.03 -0.83
CA ASP A 114 16.74 12.12 0.06
C ASP A 114 16.61 13.46 -0.67
N ASP A 115 15.45 13.72 -1.28
CA ASP A 115 15.20 14.84 -2.18
C ASP A 115 13.94 15.65 -1.83
N GLY A 116 13.66 15.86 -0.58
CA GLY A 116 12.50 16.67 -0.22
C GLY A 116 12.09 16.61 1.24
N ASP A 117 11.04 17.33 1.55
CA ASP A 117 10.43 17.31 2.88
C ASP A 117 9.62 16.03 3.11
N ALA A 118 9.55 15.58 4.34
CA ALA A 118 8.67 14.47 4.72
C ALA A 118 7.19 14.85 4.50
N TYR A 119 6.39 13.88 4.07
CA TYR A 119 4.95 14.05 3.95
C TYR A 119 4.23 13.00 4.78
N ILE A 120 3.38 13.46 5.68
CA ILE A 120 2.47 12.63 6.47
C ILE A 120 1.05 13.09 6.15
N ALA A 121 0.23 12.18 5.65
CA ALA A 121 -1.16 12.47 5.30
C ALA A 121 -1.99 12.73 6.57
N GLU A 122 -2.87 13.70 6.49
CA GLU A 122 -3.96 13.84 7.46
C GLU A 122 -5.14 12.96 7.03
N PRO A 123 -5.88 12.35 7.97
CA PRO A 123 -7.00 11.49 7.62
C PRO A 123 -8.10 12.30 6.93
N LEU A 124 -8.53 11.82 5.76
CA LEU A 124 -9.65 12.39 5.03
C LEU A 124 -10.97 11.79 5.56
N ASP A 125 -11.87 12.63 6.04
CA ASP A 125 -13.21 12.17 6.43
C ASP A 125 -14.02 11.79 5.18
N VAL A 126 -14.31 10.50 5.04
CA VAL A 126 -15.10 9.92 3.94
C VAL A 126 -16.41 9.31 4.41
N THR A 127 -16.87 9.67 5.60
CA THR A 127 -18.09 9.13 6.23
C THR A 127 -19.31 9.22 5.31
N GLU A 128 -19.51 10.36 4.63
CA GLU A 128 -20.63 10.57 3.72
C GLU A 128 -20.56 9.74 2.42
N LEU A 129 -19.41 9.15 2.13
CA LEU A 129 -19.23 8.27 0.96
C LEU A 129 -19.58 6.81 1.25
N LEU A 130 -19.81 6.45 2.52
CA LEU A 130 -20.22 5.10 2.90
C LEU A 130 -21.47 4.65 2.14
N GLY A 131 -21.39 3.45 1.55
CA GLY A 131 -22.48 2.88 0.76
C GLY A 131 -22.65 3.48 -0.64
N THR A 132 -21.72 4.33 -1.08
CA THR A 132 -21.68 4.87 -2.46
C THR A 132 -20.51 4.28 -3.24
N ASP A 133 -20.62 4.28 -4.58
CA ASP A 133 -19.52 3.83 -5.46
C ASP A 133 -18.30 4.75 -5.38
N ALA A 134 -18.46 6.00 -4.93
CA ALA A 134 -17.37 6.97 -4.84
C ALA A 134 -16.34 6.65 -3.75
N LEU A 135 -16.68 5.81 -2.77
CA LEU A 135 -15.73 5.41 -1.73
C LEU A 135 -14.50 4.67 -2.29
N ILE A 136 -14.66 3.94 -3.40
CA ILE A 136 -13.57 3.21 -4.03
C ILE A 136 -12.45 4.13 -4.54
N ASP A 137 -12.76 5.38 -4.88
CA ASP A 137 -11.77 6.37 -5.33
C ASP A 137 -10.78 6.76 -4.22
N HIS A 138 -11.09 6.40 -2.96
CA HIS A 138 -10.26 6.64 -1.77
C HIS A 138 -9.59 5.37 -1.26
N GLN A 139 -9.51 4.33 -2.08
CA GLN A 139 -8.83 3.09 -1.74
C GLN A 139 -7.37 3.37 -1.36
N ASN A 140 -6.88 2.68 -0.33
CA ASN A 140 -5.52 2.78 0.21
C ASN A 140 -5.16 4.14 0.86
N GLN A 141 -6.04 5.13 0.83
CA GLN A 141 -5.80 6.42 1.50
C GLN A 141 -5.99 6.31 3.02
N PHE A 142 -5.29 7.17 3.74
CA PHE A 142 -5.54 7.37 5.16
C PHE A 142 -6.85 8.15 5.31
N VAL A 143 -7.89 7.46 5.73
CA VAL A 143 -9.25 8.01 5.86
C VAL A 143 -9.76 7.91 7.28
N SER A 144 -10.79 8.69 7.60
CA SER A 144 -11.57 8.58 8.82
C SER A 144 -13.06 8.43 8.53
N PHE A 145 -13.75 7.79 9.47
CA PHE A 145 -15.19 7.70 9.54
C PHE A 145 -15.64 8.19 10.90
N THR A 146 -16.64 9.06 10.93
CA THR A 146 -17.09 9.72 12.16
C THR A 146 -18.54 9.37 12.52
N GLY A 147 -18.84 9.30 13.82
CA GLY A 147 -20.19 9.06 14.32
C GLY A 147 -20.74 7.67 14.01
N MET A 148 -19.90 6.67 13.90
CA MET A 148 -20.27 5.29 13.63
C MET A 148 -20.79 4.61 14.88
N THR A 149 -21.89 3.86 14.81
CA THR A 149 -22.42 3.11 15.95
C THR A 149 -21.96 1.66 15.91
N VAL A 150 -21.35 1.18 16.98
CA VAL A 150 -20.90 -0.23 17.08
C VAL A 150 -22.10 -1.16 17.15
N GLU A 151 -22.14 -2.14 16.26
CA GLU A 151 -23.19 -3.16 16.16
C GLU A 151 -22.72 -4.50 16.74
N ALA A 152 -23.66 -5.39 17.03
CA ALA A 152 -23.32 -6.76 17.35
C ALA A 152 -22.63 -7.43 16.16
N TYR A 153 -21.45 -7.99 16.39
CA TYR A 153 -20.69 -8.68 15.35
C TYR A 153 -21.41 -9.94 14.86
N ASP A 154 -22.00 -10.67 15.80
CA ASP A 154 -22.72 -11.90 15.53
C ASP A 154 -23.95 -12.09 16.45
N GLU A 155 -24.57 -13.27 16.38
CA GLU A 155 -25.78 -13.63 17.15
C GLU A 155 -25.52 -13.73 18.68
N THR A 156 -24.26 -13.80 19.12
CA THR A 156 -23.92 -13.83 20.55
C THR A 156 -24.05 -12.45 21.20
N GLY A 157 -24.10 -11.39 20.39
CA GLY A 157 -24.12 -10.01 20.83
C GLY A 157 -22.74 -9.46 21.19
N ALA A 158 -21.65 -10.13 20.79
CA ALA A 158 -20.29 -9.61 20.95
C ALA A 158 -20.09 -8.34 20.09
N ALA A 159 -19.38 -7.35 20.59
CA ALA A 159 -19.08 -6.12 19.83
C ALA A 159 -17.97 -6.31 18.80
N PHE A 160 -17.15 -7.32 18.95
CA PHE A 160 -16.05 -7.67 18.06
C PHE A 160 -15.77 -9.17 18.12
N ALA A 161 -14.97 -9.69 17.18
CA ALA A 161 -14.48 -11.06 17.19
C ALA A 161 -12.97 -11.10 16.87
N TYR A 162 -12.28 -12.06 17.49
CA TYR A 162 -10.93 -12.43 17.07
C TYR A 162 -11.01 -13.38 15.89
N LYS A 163 -10.17 -13.23 14.88
CA LYS A 163 -9.99 -14.24 13.85
C LYS A 163 -9.47 -15.54 14.44
N ASN A 164 -8.62 -15.46 15.45
CA ASN A 164 -8.13 -16.57 16.24
C ASN A 164 -8.38 -16.32 17.73
N GLU A 165 -9.48 -16.88 18.26
CA GLU A 165 -9.84 -16.72 19.68
C GLU A 165 -8.88 -17.42 20.65
N ALA A 166 -8.14 -18.43 20.18
CA ALA A 166 -7.33 -19.27 21.05
C ALA A 166 -6.10 -18.55 21.61
N ASP A 167 -5.45 -17.73 20.83
CA ASP A 167 -4.21 -17.04 21.18
C ASP A 167 -4.26 -15.51 21.03
N LYS A 168 -5.31 -14.99 20.42
CA LYS A 168 -5.51 -13.53 20.21
C LYS A 168 -4.32 -12.86 19.51
N THR A 169 -3.68 -13.58 18.58
CA THR A 169 -2.50 -13.12 17.84
C THR A 169 -2.79 -12.95 16.35
N ASP A 170 -4.03 -12.59 16.03
CA ASP A 170 -4.51 -12.40 14.68
C ASP A 170 -5.49 -11.20 14.64
N ASP A 171 -6.05 -10.94 13.48
CA ASP A 171 -6.94 -9.81 13.21
C ASP A 171 -8.13 -9.76 14.17
N LEU A 172 -8.60 -8.54 14.41
CA LEU A 172 -9.89 -8.28 15.04
C LEU A 172 -10.90 -7.79 14.00
N TYR A 173 -12.12 -8.23 14.12
CA TYR A 173 -13.24 -7.80 13.29
C TYR A 173 -14.34 -7.19 14.14
N PHE A 174 -14.91 -6.11 13.70
CA PHE A 174 -16.06 -5.48 14.32
C PHE A 174 -16.99 -4.88 13.28
N LYS A 175 -18.22 -4.60 13.67
CA LYS A 175 -19.22 -3.99 12.81
C LYS A 175 -19.66 -2.66 13.36
N VAL A 176 -19.90 -1.74 12.45
CA VAL A 176 -20.49 -0.43 12.78
C VAL A 176 -21.63 -0.12 11.82
N SER A 177 -22.56 0.69 12.26
CA SER A 177 -23.63 1.19 11.39
C SER A 177 -23.54 2.69 11.20
N TYR A 178 -23.94 3.12 10.02
CA TYR A 178 -24.14 4.51 9.64
C TYR A 178 -25.32 4.64 8.68
N ASN A 179 -26.23 5.59 8.91
CA ASN A 179 -27.42 5.81 8.09
C ASN A 179 -28.25 4.54 7.82
N GLY A 180 -28.29 3.62 8.82
CA GLY A 180 -29.09 2.39 8.72
C GLY A 180 -28.47 1.27 7.90
N GLN A 181 -27.21 1.39 7.49
CA GLN A 181 -26.41 0.34 6.87
C GLN A 181 -25.29 -0.08 7.81
N THR A 182 -24.89 -1.34 7.71
CA THR A 182 -23.80 -1.92 8.53
C THR A 182 -22.59 -2.18 7.67
N TYR A 183 -21.41 -1.90 8.24
CA TYR A 183 -20.11 -2.03 7.60
C TYR A 183 -19.19 -2.86 8.48
N ASP A 184 -18.37 -3.72 7.86
CA ASP A 184 -17.37 -4.53 8.53
C ASP A 184 -16.03 -3.80 8.55
N PHE A 185 -15.36 -3.84 9.70
CA PHE A 185 -14.02 -3.28 9.91
C PHE A 185 -13.09 -4.38 10.41
N CYS A 186 -11.83 -4.24 10.03
CA CYS A 186 -10.74 -5.12 10.45
C CYS A 186 -9.63 -4.29 11.08
N VAL A 187 -9.13 -4.76 12.22
CA VAL A 187 -7.81 -4.36 12.74
C VAL A 187 -6.84 -5.42 12.31
N GLU A 188 -6.05 -5.11 11.31
CA GLU A 188 -5.05 -6.01 10.74
C GLU A 188 -3.88 -6.15 11.75
N TYR A 189 -3.62 -7.37 12.19
CA TYR A 189 -2.72 -7.64 13.31
C TYR A 189 -1.26 -7.27 13.04
N TYR A 190 -0.79 -7.50 11.81
CA TYR A 190 0.60 -7.18 11.46
C TYR A 190 0.86 -5.68 11.31
N LEU A 191 -0.21 -4.88 11.14
CA LEU A 191 -0.18 -3.43 11.16
C LEU A 191 -0.39 -2.88 12.58
N CYS A 192 -1.41 -3.39 13.27
CA CYS A 192 -1.86 -2.94 14.60
C CYS A 192 -1.95 -4.13 15.56
N GLY A 193 -0.79 -4.62 16.00
CA GLY A 193 -0.71 -5.77 16.91
C GLY A 193 -1.32 -5.51 18.29
N SER A 194 -1.45 -6.56 19.10
CA SER A 194 -2.13 -6.53 20.41
C SER A 194 -1.52 -5.57 21.44
N ASP A 195 -0.35 -5.05 21.22
CA ASP A 195 0.31 -4.04 22.05
C ASP A 195 -0.07 -2.59 21.69
N THR A 196 -0.72 -2.39 20.53
CA THR A 196 -1.13 -1.06 20.07
C THR A 196 -2.39 -0.54 20.76
N ASP A 197 -2.54 0.78 20.78
CA ASP A 197 -3.74 1.41 21.35
C ASP A 197 -4.99 1.12 20.53
N VAL A 198 -4.86 0.98 19.19
CA VAL A 198 -5.97 0.64 18.30
C VAL A 198 -6.53 -0.74 18.61
N TYR A 199 -5.69 -1.75 18.71
CA TYR A 199 -6.11 -3.12 19.04
C TYR A 199 -6.84 -3.16 20.39
N LYS A 200 -6.25 -2.54 21.42
CA LYS A 200 -6.84 -2.43 22.77
C LYS A 200 -8.14 -1.65 22.77
N ALA A 201 -8.28 -0.61 21.93
CA ALA A 201 -9.52 0.14 21.83
C ALA A 201 -10.64 -0.76 21.32
N VAL A 202 -10.40 -1.57 20.29
CA VAL A 202 -11.40 -2.52 19.77
C VAL A 202 -11.77 -3.60 20.79
N GLU A 203 -10.81 -4.12 21.55
CA GLU A 203 -11.10 -5.09 22.65
C GLU A 203 -12.02 -4.50 23.76
N ASN A 204 -12.15 -3.18 23.84
CA ASN A 204 -12.99 -2.51 24.82
C ASN A 204 -14.33 -2.01 24.26
N LEU A 205 -14.61 -2.22 22.98
CA LEU A 205 -15.87 -1.82 22.34
C LEU A 205 -17.07 -2.51 22.97
N LYS A 206 -18.18 -1.78 22.99
CA LYS A 206 -19.50 -2.28 23.38
C LYS A 206 -20.50 -1.95 22.30
N VAL A 207 -21.45 -2.85 22.10
CA VAL A 207 -22.58 -2.58 21.21
C VAL A 207 -23.30 -1.32 21.66
N GLY A 208 -23.52 -0.40 20.73
CA GLY A 208 -24.11 0.91 20.95
C GLY A 208 -23.12 2.04 21.27
N ASP A 209 -21.80 1.75 21.39
CA ASP A 209 -20.78 2.81 21.45
C ASP A 209 -20.80 3.59 20.13
N VAL A 210 -20.52 4.90 20.22
CA VAL A 210 -20.29 5.74 19.06
C VAL A 210 -18.78 6.00 18.95
N VAL A 211 -18.24 5.72 17.76
CA VAL A 211 -16.79 5.77 17.48
C VAL A 211 -16.52 6.62 16.24
N ASP A 212 -15.29 7.12 16.17
CA ASP A 212 -14.72 7.87 15.05
C ASP A 212 -13.44 7.19 14.57
#